data_8df4e2b29523d644f039c292f3c92eb8
#
_entry.id   8df4e2b29523d644f039c292f3c92eb8
#
_cell.length_a   1.000
_cell.length_b   1.000
_cell.length_c   1.000
_cell.angle_alpha   90.00
_cell.angle_beta   90.00
_cell.angle_gamma   90.00
#
_symmetry.space_group_name_H-M   'P 1'
#
loop_
_entity.id
_entity.type
_entity.pdbx_description
1 polymer ?
#
loop_
_entity_poly.entity_id
_entity_poly.type
_entity_poly.pdbx_seq_one_letter_code
_entity_poly.pdbx_strand_id
1 'polypeptide(L)'
;MGIKNGERKNQDKSKVMLVFDYDGTIQETIKIYAPAIFDIAKRLRTIYDVPVENPSYARMESWLGLTNDEMWADFAPALPTAAKAAASARVGAYMRTLVRDGADPWYSGARDTLDELKKQGYRMIILSNSDHEYAEFNRKRFDTDKWFERYIDCESWDWQSKADVLSSIISAEPDLTYVMIGDRFNDQEAAVRNKILFVACEYGYGKSGELDEADARAYSIAELPEIITRLTDY
;
A
#
# COMPACT_ATOMS: atom_id res chain seq x y z
N MET A 1 38.88 -26.41 -18.70
CA MET A 1 37.73 -26.82 -17.92
C MET A 1 36.69 -25.70 -18.07
N GLY A 2 35.75 -25.90 -18.99
CA GLY A 2 34.79 -24.86 -19.39
C GLY A 2 33.74 -24.64 -18.31
N ILE A 3 33.56 -23.39 -17.91
CA ILE A 3 32.44 -22.93 -17.08
C ILE A 3 31.21 -23.08 -17.98
N LYS A 4 30.32 -24.03 -17.65
CA LYS A 4 29.03 -24.13 -18.31
C LYS A 4 28.25 -22.87 -17.94
N ASN A 5 27.99 -21.98 -18.91
CA ASN A 5 26.96 -20.97 -18.81
C ASN A 5 25.62 -21.68 -18.56
N GLY A 6 25.14 -21.65 -17.33
CA GLY A 6 23.78 -22.06 -17.00
C GLY A 6 22.86 -21.16 -17.81
N GLU A 7 22.11 -21.74 -18.74
CA GLU A 7 20.98 -21.05 -19.38
C GLU A 7 20.06 -20.58 -18.27
N ARG A 8 19.90 -19.26 -18.12
CA ARG A 8 18.87 -18.68 -17.26
C ARG A 8 17.54 -19.17 -17.79
N LYS A 9 16.85 -20.03 -17.04
CA LYS A 9 15.47 -20.39 -17.35
C LYS A 9 14.65 -19.12 -17.18
N ASN A 10 14.19 -18.55 -18.28
CA ASN A 10 13.22 -17.47 -18.28
C ASN A 10 11.93 -18.02 -17.62
N GLN A 11 11.68 -17.66 -16.38
CA GLN A 11 10.49 -18.13 -15.65
C GLN A 11 9.25 -17.61 -16.38
N ASP A 12 8.26 -18.47 -16.55
CA ASP A 12 6.94 -18.06 -17.07
C ASP A 12 6.31 -17.03 -16.13
N LYS A 13 6.36 -15.76 -16.52
CA LYS A 13 5.90 -14.63 -15.70
C LYS A 13 4.40 -14.71 -15.39
N SER A 14 3.61 -15.46 -16.17
CA SER A 14 2.21 -15.75 -15.84
C SER A 14 2.04 -16.64 -14.60
N LYS A 15 3.11 -17.25 -14.13
CA LYS A 15 3.18 -18.02 -12.88
C LYS A 15 3.66 -17.19 -11.69
N VAL A 16 3.91 -15.90 -11.88
CA VAL A 16 4.31 -14.99 -10.82
C VAL A 16 3.15 -14.04 -10.51
N MET A 17 2.74 -14.02 -9.24
CA MET A 17 1.76 -13.10 -8.70
C MET A 17 2.47 -11.99 -7.91
N LEU A 18 2.36 -10.77 -8.39
CA LEU A 18 2.83 -9.58 -7.69
C LEU A 18 1.71 -9.07 -6.78
N VAL A 19 1.99 -8.98 -5.49
CA VAL A 19 1.06 -8.50 -4.47
C VAL A 19 1.50 -7.10 -4.07
N PHE A 20 0.79 -6.08 -4.53
CA PHE A 20 1.09 -4.69 -4.23
C PHE A 20 0.33 -4.21 -3.00
N ASP A 21 1.01 -3.55 -2.08
CA ASP A 21 0.35 -2.59 -1.22
C ASP A 21 -0.09 -1.37 -2.04
N TYR A 22 -0.97 -0.53 -1.48
CA TYR A 22 -1.53 0.62 -2.20
C TYR A 22 -0.97 1.95 -1.68
N ASP A 23 -1.17 2.26 -0.40
CA ASP A 23 -0.81 3.53 0.22
C ASP A 23 0.68 3.57 0.58
N GLY A 24 1.45 4.46 -0.04
CA GLY A 24 2.91 4.49 0.09
C GLY A 24 3.65 3.65 -0.94
N THR A 25 2.93 2.80 -1.69
CA THR A 25 3.52 1.93 -2.71
C THR A 25 3.11 2.34 -4.13
N ILE A 26 1.82 2.47 -4.43
CA ILE A 26 1.30 2.98 -5.70
C ILE A 26 0.90 4.44 -5.56
N GLN A 27 0.30 4.78 -4.42
CA GLN A 27 -0.23 6.09 -4.11
C GLN A 27 0.61 6.83 -3.06
N GLU A 28 1.02 8.05 -3.37
CA GLU A 28 1.62 9.02 -2.43
C GLU A 28 0.50 9.68 -1.62
N THR A 29 -0.08 8.90 -0.72
CA THR A 29 -1.31 9.19 0.00
C THR A 29 -1.25 10.48 0.79
N ILE A 30 -0.06 10.90 1.23
CA ILE A 30 0.13 12.15 1.98
C ILE A 30 -0.40 13.37 1.21
N LYS A 31 -0.39 13.35 -0.13
CA LYS A 31 -0.88 14.45 -0.98
C LYS A 31 -2.36 14.78 -0.76
N ILE A 32 -3.16 13.77 -0.42
CA ILE A 32 -4.59 13.92 -0.17
C ILE A 32 -4.92 13.79 1.32
N TYR A 33 -4.10 13.06 2.07
CA TYR A 33 -4.29 12.86 3.51
C TYR A 33 -3.98 14.12 4.32
N ALA A 34 -2.84 14.79 4.06
CA ALA A 34 -2.45 15.98 4.82
C ALA A 34 -3.49 17.11 4.75
N PRO A 35 -4.04 17.50 3.58
CA PRO A 35 -5.11 18.47 3.52
C PRO A 35 -6.36 18.08 4.33
N ALA A 36 -6.72 16.78 4.31
CA ALA A 36 -7.86 16.27 5.05
C ALA A 36 -7.62 16.32 6.57
N ILE A 37 -6.41 16.01 7.03
CA ILE A 37 -6.02 16.12 8.43
C ILE A 37 -6.00 17.58 8.88
N PHE A 38 -5.54 18.52 8.06
CA PHE A 38 -5.59 19.94 8.40
C PHE A 38 -7.04 20.46 8.51
N ASP A 39 -7.96 20.02 7.64
CA ASP A 39 -9.38 20.36 7.74
C ASP A 39 -9.98 19.82 9.06
N ILE A 40 -9.72 18.55 9.39
CA ILE A 40 -10.26 17.97 10.62
C ILE A 40 -9.62 18.61 11.87
N ALA A 41 -8.32 18.90 11.88
CA ALA A 41 -7.64 19.58 12.98
C ALA A 41 -8.27 20.96 13.25
N LYS A 42 -8.55 21.73 12.19
CA LYS A 42 -9.26 23.00 12.30
C LYS A 42 -10.65 22.83 12.93
N ARG A 43 -11.42 21.82 12.50
CA ARG A 43 -12.77 21.55 13.03
C ARG A 43 -12.75 21.09 14.47
N LEU A 44 -11.78 20.26 14.86
CA LEU A 44 -11.63 19.83 16.25
C LEU A 44 -11.47 21.04 17.17
N ARG A 45 -10.67 22.04 16.79
CA ARG A 45 -10.49 23.27 17.56
C ARG A 45 -11.73 24.17 17.56
N THR A 46 -12.38 24.35 16.39
CA THR A 46 -13.39 25.40 16.22
C THR A 46 -14.82 24.96 16.51
N ILE A 47 -15.11 23.67 16.40
CA ILE A 47 -16.46 23.10 16.54
C ILE A 47 -16.58 22.24 17.80
N TYR A 48 -15.54 21.45 18.08
CA TYR A 48 -15.56 20.48 19.17
C TYR A 48 -14.80 20.93 20.42
N ASP A 49 -14.15 22.10 20.36
CA ASP A 49 -13.32 22.66 21.44
C ASP A 49 -12.21 21.68 21.94
N VAL A 50 -11.68 20.89 21.04
CA VAL A 50 -10.59 19.95 21.32
C VAL A 50 -9.26 20.61 20.94
N PRO A 51 -8.34 20.83 21.90
CA PRO A 51 -7.08 21.49 21.65
C PRO A 51 -6.09 20.55 20.94
N VAL A 52 -6.07 20.58 19.62
CA VAL A 52 -5.08 19.86 18.80
C VAL A 52 -4.27 20.85 17.99
N GLU A 53 -2.99 20.58 17.82
CA GLU A 53 -2.12 21.33 16.90
C GLU A 53 -2.22 20.77 15.49
N ASN A 54 -1.79 21.57 14.51
CA ASN A 54 -1.59 21.05 13.16
C ASN A 54 -0.38 20.10 13.19
N PRO A 55 -0.54 18.82 12.81
CA PRO A 55 0.59 17.90 12.80
C PRO A 55 1.58 18.25 11.68
N SER A 56 2.83 17.90 11.87
CA SER A 56 3.83 17.97 10.80
C SER A 56 3.57 16.87 9.75
N TYR A 57 4.10 17.05 8.54
CA TYR A 57 4.04 16.01 7.51
C TYR A 57 4.63 14.70 7.99
N ALA A 58 5.83 14.71 8.59
CA ALA A 58 6.47 13.51 9.13
C ALA A 58 5.61 12.77 10.17
N ARG A 59 4.83 13.52 10.99
CA ARG A 59 3.88 12.89 11.92
C ARG A 59 2.72 12.26 11.19
N MET A 60 2.16 12.94 10.19
CA MET A 60 1.06 12.38 9.37
C MET A 60 1.50 11.14 8.57
N GLU A 61 2.69 11.17 8.01
CA GLU A 61 3.30 10.01 7.33
C GLU A 61 3.44 8.81 8.27
N SER A 62 3.81 9.05 9.54
CA SER A 62 3.92 7.97 10.53
C SER A 62 2.59 7.29 10.86
N TRP A 63 1.47 7.90 10.54
CA TRP A 63 0.13 7.32 10.73
C TRP A 63 -0.34 6.46 9.56
N LEU A 64 0.24 6.66 8.37
CA LEU A 64 -0.11 5.86 7.20
C LEU A 64 0.33 4.41 7.41
N GLY A 65 -0.62 3.49 7.28
CA GLY A 65 -0.47 2.07 7.62
C GLY A 65 -0.86 1.68 9.05
N LEU A 66 -1.16 2.66 9.94
CA LEU A 66 -1.77 2.40 11.24
C LEU A 66 -3.28 2.23 11.12
N THR A 67 -3.86 1.62 12.16
CA THR A 67 -5.32 1.62 12.34
C THR A 67 -5.84 3.01 12.71
N ASN A 68 -7.13 3.26 12.45
CA ASN A 68 -7.77 4.51 12.88
C ASN A 68 -7.63 4.75 14.40
N ASP A 69 -7.76 3.71 15.21
CA ASP A 69 -7.66 3.82 16.67
C ASP A 69 -6.26 4.25 17.12
N GLU A 70 -5.20 3.69 16.53
CA GLU A 70 -3.82 4.08 16.81
C GLU A 70 -3.55 5.53 16.39
N MET A 71 -3.99 5.93 15.22
CA MET A 71 -3.85 7.32 14.76
C MET A 71 -4.56 8.29 15.69
N TRP A 72 -5.82 8.02 16.08
CA TRP A 72 -6.55 8.90 17.00
C TRP A 72 -6.00 8.89 18.41
N ALA A 73 -5.41 7.79 18.86
CA ALA A 73 -4.74 7.73 20.16
C ALA A 73 -3.52 8.66 20.21
N ASP A 74 -2.81 8.80 19.10
CA ASP A 74 -1.71 9.75 18.98
C ASP A 74 -2.20 11.20 18.75
N PHE A 75 -3.11 11.39 17.78
CA PHE A 75 -3.48 12.73 17.31
C PHE A 75 -4.43 13.50 18.27
N ALA A 76 -5.46 12.85 18.74
CA ALA A 76 -6.49 13.45 19.61
C ALA A 76 -7.00 12.43 20.65
N PRO A 77 -6.17 12.05 21.63
CA PRO A 77 -6.50 10.99 22.60
C PRO A 77 -7.78 11.30 23.41
N ALA A 78 -8.04 12.57 23.70
CA ALA A 78 -9.21 13.02 24.44
C ALA A 78 -10.53 13.00 23.64
N LEU A 79 -10.47 12.76 22.33
CA LEU A 79 -11.68 12.74 21.49
C LEU A 79 -12.51 11.48 21.79
N PRO A 80 -13.82 11.60 22.10
CA PRO A 80 -14.68 10.45 22.34
C PRO A 80 -14.76 9.52 21.11
N THR A 81 -14.92 8.21 21.34
CA THR A 81 -14.91 7.19 20.27
C THR A 81 -15.93 7.49 19.16
N ALA A 82 -17.15 7.89 19.50
CA ALA A 82 -18.16 8.25 18.50
C ALA A 82 -17.73 9.46 17.64
N ALA A 83 -17.02 10.43 18.23
CA ALA A 83 -16.48 11.57 17.51
C ALA A 83 -15.27 11.19 16.64
N LYS A 84 -14.43 10.23 17.07
CA LYS A 84 -13.35 9.66 16.27
C LYS A 84 -13.87 9.02 15.00
N ALA A 85 -14.91 8.19 15.10
CA ALA A 85 -15.53 7.56 13.93
C ALA A 85 -16.08 8.61 12.93
N ALA A 86 -16.80 9.63 13.42
CA ALA A 86 -17.30 10.71 12.57
C ALA A 86 -16.16 11.53 11.93
N ALA A 87 -15.07 11.74 12.65
CA ALA A 87 -13.90 12.45 12.16
C ALA A 87 -13.15 11.62 11.08
N SER A 88 -12.98 10.31 11.29
CA SER A 88 -12.41 9.39 10.28
C SER A 88 -13.24 9.39 9.00
N ALA A 89 -14.56 9.24 9.10
CA ALA A 89 -15.44 9.29 7.92
C ALA A 89 -15.30 10.61 7.15
N ARG A 90 -15.12 11.74 7.88
CA ARG A 90 -14.91 13.04 7.26
C ARG A 90 -13.55 13.14 6.56
N VAL A 91 -12.48 12.63 7.17
CA VAL A 91 -11.14 12.57 6.55
C VAL A 91 -11.23 11.82 5.22
N GLY A 92 -11.80 10.62 5.22
CA GLY A 92 -12.01 9.83 4.00
C GLY A 92 -12.85 10.55 2.95
N ALA A 93 -13.96 11.20 3.36
CA ALA A 93 -14.80 11.97 2.45
C ALA A 93 -14.04 13.16 1.82
N TYR A 94 -13.18 13.83 2.59
CA TYR A 94 -12.38 14.94 2.10
C TYR A 94 -11.31 14.47 1.10
N MET A 95 -10.62 13.38 1.40
CA MET A 95 -9.67 12.74 0.47
C MET A 95 -10.34 12.39 -0.85
N ARG A 96 -11.51 11.75 -0.81
CA ARG A 96 -12.29 11.43 -2.02
C ARG A 96 -12.72 12.68 -2.79
N THR A 97 -13.04 13.77 -2.10
CA THR A 97 -13.38 15.04 -2.77
C THR A 97 -12.19 15.59 -3.51
N LEU A 98 -11.00 15.64 -2.92
CA LEU A 98 -9.79 16.09 -3.60
C LEU A 98 -9.52 15.29 -4.87
N VAL A 99 -9.68 13.97 -4.81
CA VAL A 99 -9.47 13.11 -5.98
C VAL A 99 -10.55 13.33 -7.06
N ARG A 100 -11.82 13.55 -6.68
CA ARG A 100 -12.89 13.93 -7.62
C ARG A 100 -12.62 15.26 -8.30
N ASP A 101 -12.06 16.22 -7.55
CA ASP A 101 -11.72 17.56 -8.02
C ASP A 101 -10.45 17.61 -8.86
N GLY A 102 -9.82 16.46 -9.12
CA GLY A 102 -8.72 16.32 -10.06
C GLY A 102 -7.35 16.05 -9.44
N ALA A 103 -7.24 15.88 -8.11
CA ALA A 103 -5.99 15.43 -7.53
C ALA A 103 -5.64 14.02 -8.04
N ASP A 104 -4.39 13.87 -8.45
CA ASP A 104 -3.80 12.58 -8.79
C ASP A 104 -2.68 12.24 -7.80
N PRO A 105 -2.99 11.45 -6.78
CA PRO A 105 -2.01 11.15 -5.74
C PRO A 105 -1.07 10.00 -6.10
N TRP A 106 -1.18 9.36 -7.26
CA TRP A 106 -0.27 8.29 -7.63
C TRP A 106 1.16 8.80 -7.77
N TYR A 107 2.13 7.95 -7.42
CA TYR A 107 3.52 8.24 -7.64
C TYR A 107 3.80 8.48 -9.13
N SER A 108 4.72 9.41 -9.41
CA SER A 108 5.15 9.66 -10.79
C SER A 108 5.73 8.39 -11.41
N GLY A 109 5.25 8.02 -12.60
CA GLY A 109 5.66 6.80 -13.29
C GLY A 109 4.88 5.55 -12.88
N ALA A 110 3.97 5.59 -11.90
CA ALA A 110 3.25 4.39 -11.45
C ALA A 110 2.48 3.70 -12.58
N ARG A 111 1.79 4.44 -13.43
CA ARG A 111 1.04 3.87 -14.55
C ARG A 111 1.94 3.19 -15.57
N ASP A 112 3.06 3.83 -15.90
CA ASP A 112 4.04 3.30 -16.87
C ASP A 112 4.67 2.01 -16.31
N THR A 113 4.99 1.99 -15.02
CA THR A 113 5.50 0.81 -14.30
C THR A 113 4.51 -0.36 -14.35
N LEU A 114 3.23 -0.11 -14.04
CA LEU A 114 2.19 -1.14 -14.08
C LEU A 114 1.91 -1.62 -15.52
N ASP A 115 1.92 -0.72 -16.51
CA ASP A 115 1.80 -1.08 -17.92
C ASP A 115 2.97 -1.98 -18.37
N GLU A 116 4.21 -1.68 -17.93
CA GLU A 116 5.38 -2.49 -18.25
C GLU A 116 5.34 -3.88 -17.61
N LEU A 117 5.00 -3.97 -16.31
CA LEU A 117 4.86 -5.26 -15.61
C LEU A 117 3.78 -6.13 -16.24
N LYS A 118 2.64 -5.54 -16.58
CA LYS A 118 1.56 -6.25 -17.29
C LYS A 118 1.99 -6.73 -18.67
N LYS A 119 2.70 -5.89 -19.44
CA LYS A 119 3.24 -6.24 -20.75
C LYS A 119 4.26 -7.38 -20.65
N GLN A 120 5.04 -7.44 -19.58
CA GLN A 120 5.95 -8.53 -19.29
C GLN A 120 5.24 -9.85 -18.94
N GLY A 121 3.94 -9.82 -18.66
CA GLY A 121 3.12 -11.00 -18.42
C GLY A 121 2.89 -11.33 -16.95
N TYR A 122 3.30 -10.47 -16.02
CA TYR A 122 3.03 -10.68 -14.59
C TYR A 122 1.55 -10.58 -14.26
N ARG A 123 1.10 -11.43 -13.34
CA ARG A 123 -0.20 -11.30 -12.68
C ARG A 123 -0.06 -10.35 -11.49
N MET A 124 -1.06 -9.53 -11.25
CA MET A 124 -0.98 -8.50 -10.21
C MET A 124 -2.28 -8.43 -9.41
N ILE A 125 -2.16 -8.27 -8.10
CA ILE A 125 -3.26 -7.96 -7.18
C ILE A 125 -2.84 -6.82 -6.24
N ILE A 126 -3.83 -6.09 -5.71
CA ILE A 126 -3.64 -5.16 -4.60
C ILE A 126 -4.10 -5.84 -3.31
N LEU A 127 -3.32 -5.70 -2.23
CA LEU A 127 -3.67 -6.10 -0.87
C LEU A 127 -3.39 -4.93 0.09
N SER A 128 -4.44 -4.26 0.53
CA SER A 128 -4.37 -3.02 1.31
C SER A 128 -5.03 -3.17 2.70
N ASN A 129 -4.50 -2.51 3.70
CA ASN A 129 -5.10 -2.38 5.04
C ASN A 129 -6.26 -1.36 5.09
N SER A 130 -6.83 -1.00 3.96
CA SER A 130 -7.92 -0.04 3.85
C SER A 130 -9.30 -0.64 4.19
N ASP A 131 -10.28 0.27 4.37
CA ASP A 131 -11.69 -0.09 4.35
C ASP A 131 -12.19 -0.32 2.91
N HIS A 132 -13.33 -1.00 2.81
CA HIS A 132 -13.93 -1.37 1.53
C HIS A 132 -14.37 -0.13 0.71
N GLU A 133 -14.91 0.90 1.36
CA GLU A 133 -15.33 2.12 0.66
C GLU A 133 -14.16 2.83 -0.03
N TYR A 134 -13.01 2.90 0.66
CA TYR A 134 -11.79 3.48 0.11
C TYR A 134 -11.23 2.65 -1.05
N ALA A 135 -11.17 1.33 -0.88
CA ALA A 135 -10.71 0.40 -1.91
C ALA A 135 -11.56 0.52 -3.18
N GLU A 136 -12.89 0.43 -3.06
CA GLU A 136 -13.82 0.51 -4.19
C GLU A 136 -13.81 1.90 -4.86
N PHE A 137 -13.65 2.98 -4.07
CA PHE A 137 -13.52 4.32 -4.64
C PHE A 137 -12.26 4.43 -5.51
N ASN A 138 -11.10 4.01 -4.99
CA ASN A 138 -9.83 4.06 -5.72
C ASN A 138 -9.84 3.13 -6.93
N ARG A 139 -10.35 1.90 -6.77
CA ARG A 139 -10.50 0.93 -7.87
C ARG A 139 -11.25 1.53 -9.06
N LYS A 140 -12.42 2.14 -8.81
CA LYS A 140 -13.25 2.75 -9.86
C LYS A 140 -12.65 4.05 -10.40
N ARG A 141 -12.10 4.89 -9.53
CA ARG A 141 -11.60 6.22 -9.93
C ARG A 141 -10.36 6.15 -10.79
N PHE A 142 -9.48 5.18 -10.54
CA PHE A 142 -8.22 5.00 -11.24
C PHE A 142 -8.24 3.83 -12.23
N ASP A 143 -9.38 3.16 -12.39
CA ASP A 143 -9.56 2.02 -13.30
C ASP A 143 -8.47 0.94 -13.06
N THR A 144 -8.26 0.59 -11.78
CA THR A 144 -7.16 -0.32 -11.42
C THR A 144 -7.33 -1.72 -12.00
N ASP A 145 -8.56 -2.12 -12.36
CA ASP A 145 -8.86 -3.39 -13.04
C ASP A 145 -8.14 -3.52 -14.39
N LYS A 146 -7.64 -2.40 -14.93
CA LYS A 146 -6.76 -2.42 -16.10
C LYS A 146 -5.50 -3.23 -15.86
N TRP A 147 -4.96 -3.23 -14.63
CA TRP A 147 -3.70 -3.89 -14.27
C TRP A 147 -3.87 -5.06 -13.32
N PHE A 148 -4.76 -4.91 -12.33
CA PHE A 148 -4.91 -5.82 -11.20
C PHE A 148 -6.12 -6.73 -11.38
N GLU A 149 -5.95 -8.02 -11.10
CA GLU A 149 -7.01 -9.01 -11.12
C GLU A 149 -8.00 -8.81 -9.96
N ARG A 150 -7.51 -8.31 -8.83
CA ARG A 150 -8.29 -8.05 -7.60
C ARG A 150 -7.71 -6.85 -6.85
N TYR A 151 -8.59 -6.07 -6.23
CA TYR A 151 -8.26 -5.13 -5.17
C TYR A 151 -8.83 -5.72 -3.87
N ILE A 152 -7.96 -6.12 -2.94
CA ILE A 152 -8.31 -6.80 -1.69
C ILE A 152 -8.08 -5.81 -0.55
N ASP A 153 -9.16 -5.50 0.18
CA ASP A 153 -9.16 -4.69 1.39
C ASP A 153 -9.28 -5.59 2.64
N CYS A 154 -8.66 -5.19 3.75
CA CYS A 154 -8.69 -5.99 4.96
C CYS A 154 -10.05 -5.94 5.69
N GLU A 155 -10.89 -4.93 5.47
CA GLU A 155 -12.24 -4.90 6.04
C GLU A 155 -13.09 -6.05 5.53
N SER A 156 -13.04 -6.35 4.23
CA SER A 156 -13.74 -7.51 3.62
C SER A 156 -13.25 -8.87 4.15
N TRP A 157 -12.16 -8.88 4.91
CA TRP A 157 -11.59 -10.04 5.57
C TRP A 157 -11.65 -9.93 7.11
N ASP A 158 -12.65 -9.22 7.63
CA ASP A 158 -12.85 -9.03 9.08
C ASP A 158 -11.60 -8.45 9.78
N TRP A 159 -10.88 -7.56 9.11
CA TRP A 159 -9.64 -6.91 9.60
C TRP A 159 -8.55 -7.90 10.01
N GLN A 160 -8.53 -9.09 9.40
CA GLN A 160 -7.40 -10.00 9.56
C GLN A 160 -6.10 -9.33 9.13
N SER A 161 -4.98 -9.80 9.70
CA SER A 161 -3.67 -9.26 9.32
C SER A 161 -3.41 -9.48 7.82
N LYS A 162 -2.68 -8.57 7.20
CA LYS A 162 -2.25 -8.72 5.79
C LYS A 162 -1.56 -10.07 5.54
N ALA A 163 -0.80 -10.55 6.53
CA ALA A 163 -0.14 -11.86 6.48
C ALA A 163 -1.12 -13.03 6.43
N ASP A 164 -2.23 -12.99 7.19
CA ASP A 164 -3.22 -14.08 7.21
C ASP A 164 -4.08 -14.07 5.94
N VAL A 165 -4.46 -12.88 5.46
CA VAL A 165 -5.15 -12.72 4.18
C VAL A 165 -4.29 -13.26 3.03
N LEU A 166 -3.01 -12.90 2.99
CA LEU A 166 -2.07 -13.39 1.98
C LEU A 166 -1.86 -14.90 2.06
N SER A 167 -1.81 -15.49 3.27
CA SER A 167 -1.76 -16.94 3.46
C SER A 167 -2.95 -17.64 2.81
N SER A 168 -4.15 -17.08 2.95
CA SER A 168 -5.36 -17.61 2.33
C SER A 168 -5.32 -17.53 0.80
N ILE A 169 -4.79 -16.42 0.26
CA ILE A 169 -4.61 -16.24 -1.18
C ILE A 169 -3.63 -17.27 -1.75
N ILE A 170 -2.47 -17.45 -1.10
CA ILE A 170 -1.45 -18.42 -1.50
C ILE A 170 -2.01 -19.86 -1.46
N SER A 171 -2.79 -20.17 -0.42
CA SER A 171 -3.41 -21.50 -0.29
C SER A 171 -4.41 -21.79 -1.40
N ALA A 172 -5.06 -20.78 -1.95
CA ALA A 172 -6.00 -20.93 -3.06
C ALA A 172 -5.31 -21.13 -4.42
N GLU A 173 -4.10 -20.58 -4.61
CA GLU A 173 -3.31 -20.69 -5.85
C GLU A 173 -1.85 -21.09 -5.54
N PRO A 174 -1.61 -22.32 -5.01
CA PRO A 174 -0.29 -22.71 -4.46
C PRO A 174 0.80 -22.92 -5.52
N ASP A 175 0.43 -23.01 -6.79
CA ASP A 175 1.37 -23.23 -7.91
C ASP A 175 2.02 -21.94 -8.43
N LEU A 176 1.69 -20.80 -7.83
CA LEU A 176 2.26 -19.51 -8.21
C LEU A 176 3.48 -19.16 -7.33
N THR A 177 4.41 -18.42 -7.91
CA THR A 177 5.42 -17.70 -7.15
C THR A 177 4.86 -16.34 -6.75
N TYR A 178 5.02 -15.96 -5.49
CA TYR A 178 4.51 -14.69 -4.98
C TYR A 178 5.65 -13.72 -4.66
N VAL A 179 5.43 -12.45 -4.96
CA VAL A 179 6.31 -11.35 -4.56
C VAL A 179 5.46 -10.27 -3.91
N MET A 180 5.71 -9.97 -2.65
CA MET A 180 5.11 -8.82 -1.95
C MET A 180 5.89 -7.56 -2.30
N ILE A 181 5.19 -6.46 -2.56
CA ILE A 181 5.75 -5.15 -2.87
C ILE A 181 5.05 -4.15 -1.95
N GLY A 182 5.80 -3.50 -1.07
CA GLY A 182 5.22 -2.62 -0.07
C GLY A 182 6.24 -1.76 0.64
N ASP A 183 5.75 -0.83 1.45
CA ASP A 183 6.58 0.19 2.10
C ASP A 183 6.54 0.14 3.64
N ARG A 184 5.74 -0.77 4.23
CA ARG A 184 5.57 -0.84 5.68
C ARG A 184 5.89 -2.23 6.23
N PHE A 185 6.11 -2.26 7.57
CA PHE A 185 6.38 -3.51 8.29
C PHE A 185 5.30 -4.59 8.07
N ASN A 186 4.04 -4.20 7.89
CA ASN A 186 2.94 -5.14 7.63
C ASN A 186 3.14 -5.89 6.30
N ASP A 187 3.77 -5.27 5.32
CA ASP A 187 4.09 -5.88 4.04
C ASP A 187 5.25 -6.86 4.19
N GLN A 188 6.30 -6.43 4.90
CA GLN A 188 7.40 -7.32 5.24
C GLN A 188 6.94 -8.50 6.09
N GLU A 189 6.13 -8.28 7.13
CA GLU A 189 5.55 -9.36 7.95
C GLU A 189 4.75 -10.34 7.09
N ALA A 190 3.93 -9.81 6.16
CA ALA A 190 3.15 -10.64 5.25
C ALA A 190 4.05 -11.52 4.38
N ALA A 191 5.15 -10.99 3.86
CA ALA A 191 6.10 -11.74 3.07
C ALA A 191 6.85 -12.79 3.91
N VAL A 192 7.44 -12.39 5.04
CA VAL A 192 8.24 -13.25 5.92
C VAL A 192 7.42 -14.42 6.45
N ARG A 193 6.22 -14.18 6.98
CA ARG A 193 5.35 -15.24 7.50
C ARG A 193 4.91 -16.23 6.44
N ASN A 194 4.75 -15.78 5.21
CA ASN A 194 4.37 -16.62 4.08
C ASN A 194 5.56 -17.15 3.28
N LYS A 195 6.81 -16.81 3.66
CA LYS A 195 8.05 -17.26 3.03
C LYS A 195 8.10 -16.96 1.53
N ILE A 196 7.66 -15.78 1.16
CA ILE A 196 7.69 -15.26 -0.22
C ILE A 196 8.68 -14.12 -0.33
N LEU A 197 9.05 -13.75 -1.54
CA LEU A 197 9.94 -12.62 -1.81
C LEU A 197 9.29 -11.30 -1.42
N PHE A 198 10.13 -10.36 -0.94
CA PHE A 198 9.71 -9.01 -0.58
C PHE A 198 10.57 -7.94 -1.25
N VAL A 199 9.90 -7.00 -1.93
CA VAL A 199 10.51 -5.77 -2.46
C VAL A 199 10.07 -4.60 -1.59
N ALA A 200 11.02 -4.01 -0.88
CA ALA A 200 10.78 -2.82 -0.06
C ALA A 200 10.74 -1.55 -0.91
N CYS A 201 9.67 -0.78 -0.80
CA CYS A 201 9.51 0.53 -1.43
C CYS A 201 10.04 1.62 -0.50
N GLU A 202 11.34 1.94 -0.59
CA GLU A 202 12.01 2.95 0.26
C GLU A 202 11.53 4.39 -0.01
N TYR A 203 10.78 4.59 -1.07
CA TYR A 203 10.15 5.89 -1.40
C TYR A 203 8.81 6.12 -0.69
N GLY A 204 8.32 5.11 0.04
CA GLY A 204 7.08 5.16 0.81
C GLY A 204 7.24 5.74 2.22
N TYR A 205 6.46 5.24 3.17
CA TYR A 205 6.37 5.77 4.55
C TYR A 205 7.10 4.92 5.59
N GLY A 206 7.79 3.86 5.18
CA GLY A 206 8.59 3.00 6.06
C GLY A 206 9.67 3.79 6.80
N LYS A 207 9.91 3.43 8.05
CA LYS A 207 10.96 4.03 8.86
C LYS A 207 12.28 3.29 8.64
N SER A 208 13.39 3.98 8.89
CA SER A 208 14.72 3.36 8.87
C SER A 208 14.74 2.11 9.75
N GLY A 209 15.18 0.99 9.21
CA GLY A 209 15.25 -0.31 9.89
C GLY A 209 13.91 -1.08 9.93
N GLU A 210 12.83 -0.53 9.38
CA GLU A 210 11.52 -1.20 9.35
C GLU A 210 11.46 -2.34 8.32
N LEU A 211 12.25 -2.24 7.25
CA LEU A 211 12.20 -3.14 6.09
C LEU A 211 13.50 -3.93 5.90
N ASP A 212 14.16 -4.31 7.01
CA ASP A 212 15.50 -4.90 6.95
C ASP A 212 15.53 -6.32 6.36
N GLU A 213 14.40 -7.03 6.33
CA GLU A 213 14.28 -8.38 5.76
C GLU A 213 13.90 -8.40 4.27
N ALA A 214 14.03 -7.26 3.57
CA ALA A 214 13.71 -7.18 2.15
C ALA A 214 14.75 -7.90 1.28
N ASP A 215 14.28 -8.70 0.30
CA ASP A 215 15.12 -9.34 -0.73
C ASP A 215 15.67 -8.33 -1.73
N ALA A 216 14.94 -7.24 -1.95
CA ALA A 216 15.39 -6.11 -2.77
C ALA A 216 14.73 -4.80 -2.32
N ARG A 217 15.31 -3.67 -2.73
CA ARG A 217 14.86 -2.33 -2.38
C ARG A 217 14.68 -1.49 -3.64
N ALA A 218 13.56 -0.78 -3.72
CA ALA A 218 13.27 0.20 -4.77
C ALA A 218 13.24 1.60 -4.15
N TYR A 219 13.98 2.53 -4.73
CA TYR A 219 14.01 3.93 -4.33
C TYR A 219 13.09 4.80 -5.19
N SER A 220 12.49 4.20 -6.20
CA SER A 220 11.47 4.78 -7.07
C SER A 220 10.59 3.67 -7.61
N ILE A 221 9.30 3.96 -7.81
CA ILE A 221 8.36 2.98 -8.40
C ILE A 221 8.81 2.54 -9.80
N ALA A 222 9.51 3.41 -10.53
CA ALA A 222 10.02 3.11 -11.87
C ALA A 222 11.12 2.02 -11.90
N GLU A 223 11.73 1.69 -10.75
CA GLU A 223 12.76 0.64 -10.65
C GLU A 223 12.15 -0.76 -10.53
N LEU A 224 10.87 -0.86 -10.16
CA LEU A 224 10.20 -2.14 -9.88
C LEU A 224 10.29 -3.15 -11.03
N PRO A 225 10.10 -2.80 -12.32
CA PRO A 225 10.15 -3.80 -13.40
C PRO A 225 11.51 -4.50 -13.50
N GLU A 226 12.60 -3.77 -13.38
CA GLU A 226 13.96 -4.34 -13.40
C GLU A 226 14.24 -5.19 -12.17
N ILE A 227 13.89 -4.69 -10.98
CA ILE A 227 14.09 -5.38 -9.70
C ILE A 227 13.33 -6.70 -9.68
N ILE A 228 12.02 -6.68 -10.04
CA ILE A 228 11.16 -7.86 -10.04
C ILE A 228 11.65 -8.88 -11.05
N THR A 229 12.01 -8.44 -12.26
CA THR A 229 12.58 -9.33 -13.28
C THR A 229 13.83 -10.03 -12.76
N ARG A 230 14.75 -9.29 -12.15
CA ARG A 230 15.98 -9.85 -11.57
C ARG A 230 15.71 -10.87 -10.47
N LEU A 231 14.68 -10.64 -9.63
CA LEU A 231 14.32 -11.54 -8.54
C LEU A 231 13.61 -12.82 -9.01
N THR A 232 12.91 -12.76 -10.14
CA THR A 232 12.05 -13.86 -10.61
C THR A 232 12.65 -14.66 -11.79
N ASP A 233 13.74 -14.22 -12.39
CA ASP A 233 14.42 -14.91 -13.51
C ASP A 233 15.51 -15.90 -13.02
N TYR A 234 15.29 -16.64 -11.91
CA TYR A 234 16.21 -17.67 -11.40
C TYR A 234 15.78 -19.10 -11.73
#